data_b773968b9a737cc38afe84cb19661026
#
_entry.id   b773968b9a737cc38afe84cb19661026
#
_cell.length_a   1.000
_cell.length_b   1.000
_cell.length_c   1.000
_cell.angle_alpha   90.00
_cell.angle_beta   90.00
_cell.angle_gamma   90.00
#
_symmetry.space_group_name_H-M   'P 1'
#
loop_
_entity.id
_entity.type
_entity.pdbx_description
1 polymer ?
#
loop_
_entity_poly.entity_id
_entity_poly.type
_entity_poly.pdbx_seq_one_letter_code
_entity_poly.pdbx_strand_id
1 'polypeptide(L)'
;IIMGGGTFNPVRNHLSLAAPAFGKTARYLFEESIGVLDYSKIVPLLVLTKMANPYSPLLSNKDVSDAVDKYLEDESVKVIIFNVALCDFETTYKGVESGFHAERLKTAKGSVRLTLAPSEKIITRIRKVRPDIFLVGFKTTTNATVDEQFELASDMLDPHFCNIVFANDTV
;
A
#
# COMPACT_ATOMS: atom_id res chain seq x y z
N ILE A 1 -11.10 -4.36 7.93
CA ILE A 1 -10.77 -3.25 7.01
C ILE A 1 -10.23 -3.83 5.72
N ILE A 2 -10.68 -3.33 4.59
CA ILE A 2 -10.20 -3.69 3.24
C ILE A 2 -9.59 -2.44 2.62
N MET A 3 -8.28 -2.45 2.40
CA MET A 3 -7.55 -1.31 1.85
C MET A 3 -7.12 -1.59 0.41
N GLY A 4 -7.18 -0.57 -0.47
CA GLY A 4 -6.74 -0.76 -1.86
C GLY A 4 -6.49 0.52 -2.64
N GLY A 5 -5.82 0.34 -3.77
CA GLY A 5 -5.40 1.40 -4.66
C GLY A 5 -3.90 1.66 -4.62
N GLY A 6 -3.42 2.50 -5.51
CA GLY A 6 -2.01 2.87 -5.63
C GLY A 6 -1.68 4.19 -4.94
N THR A 7 -0.41 4.45 -4.71
CA THR A 7 0.07 5.69 -4.10
C THR A 7 0.92 6.51 -5.07
N PHE A 8 0.98 7.82 -4.78
CA PHE A 8 1.92 8.76 -5.36
C PHE A 8 2.87 9.24 -4.27
N ASN A 9 4.16 8.95 -4.40
CA ASN A 9 5.16 9.56 -3.51
C ASN A 9 5.67 10.85 -4.16
N PRO A 10 5.35 12.02 -3.62
CA PRO A 10 5.73 13.30 -4.21
C PRO A 10 7.25 13.49 -4.15
N VAL A 11 7.85 13.68 -5.31
CA VAL A 11 9.26 14.13 -5.45
C VAL A 11 9.33 15.64 -5.31
N ARG A 12 8.39 16.32 -5.95
CA ARG A 12 8.11 17.77 -5.91
C ARG A 12 6.61 17.96 -6.13
N ASN A 13 6.09 19.16 -5.96
CA ASN A 13 4.66 19.42 -6.15
C ASN A 13 4.13 19.12 -7.58
N HIS A 14 5.02 18.99 -8.56
CA HIS A 14 4.70 18.75 -9.98
C HIS A 14 5.24 17.41 -10.50
N LEU A 15 5.86 16.61 -9.64
CA LEU A 15 6.47 15.33 -9.99
C LEU A 15 6.31 14.34 -8.84
N SER A 16 5.81 13.16 -9.12
CA SER A 16 5.69 12.07 -8.14
C SER A 16 6.17 10.75 -8.74
N LEU A 17 6.70 9.86 -7.90
CA LEU A 17 6.73 8.44 -8.20
C LEU A 17 5.33 7.88 -7.98
N ALA A 18 4.95 6.87 -8.74
CA ALA A 18 3.64 6.24 -8.61
C ALA A 18 3.77 4.71 -8.59
N ALA A 19 2.97 4.07 -7.74
CA ALA A 19 2.68 2.65 -7.79
C ALA A 19 1.23 2.49 -8.24
N PRO A 20 0.97 2.27 -9.56
CA PRO A 20 -0.37 2.35 -10.11
C PRO A 20 -1.22 1.14 -9.70
N ALA A 21 -2.33 1.40 -9.00
CA ALA A 21 -3.40 0.44 -8.73
C ALA A 21 -4.72 1.18 -8.52
N PHE A 22 -5.78 0.66 -9.10
CA PHE A 22 -7.09 1.36 -9.15
C PHE A 22 -8.13 0.75 -8.19
N GLY A 23 -7.70 -0.11 -7.27
CA GLY A 23 -8.51 -0.64 -6.17
C GLY A 23 -9.61 -1.62 -6.59
N LYS A 24 -9.56 -2.22 -7.78
CA LYS A 24 -10.58 -3.16 -8.28
C LYS A 24 -10.74 -4.36 -7.34
N THR A 25 -9.65 -4.99 -6.96
CA THR A 25 -9.65 -6.15 -6.05
C THR A 25 -10.24 -5.79 -4.68
N ALA A 26 -9.85 -4.64 -4.11
CA ALA A 26 -10.39 -4.22 -2.82
C ALA A 26 -11.90 -3.94 -2.87
N ARG A 27 -12.39 -3.33 -3.96
CA ARG A 27 -13.83 -3.12 -4.18
C ARG A 27 -14.57 -4.44 -4.31
N TYR A 28 -14.05 -5.36 -5.13
CA TYR A 28 -14.65 -6.68 -5.31
C TYR A 28 -14.75 -7.44 -3.98
N LEU A 29 -13.66 -7.48 -3.21
CA LEU A 29 -13.66 -8.14 -1.90
C LEU A 29 -14.64 -7.48 -0.91
N PHE A 30 -14.79 -6.17 -0.97
CA PHE A 30 -15.77 -5.47 -0.15
C PHE A 30 -17.20 -5.81 -0.57
N GLU A 31 -17.52 -5.79 -1.87
CA GLU A 31 -18.83 -6.13 -2.42
C GLU A 31 -19.23 -7.58 -2.08
N GLU A 32 -18.32 -8.54 -2.28
CA GLU A 32 -18.54 -9.94 -1.92
C GLU A 32 -18.74 -10.12 -0.40
N SER A 33 -18.06 -9.34 0.43
CA SER A 33 -18.22 -9.39 1.88
C SER A 33 -19.64 -9.03 2.33
N ILE A 34 -20.33 -8.16 1.58
CA ILE A 34 -21.69 -7.69 1.89
C ILE A 34 -22.69 -8.85 1.89
N GLY A 35 -22.50 -9.83 0.99
CA GLY A 35 -23.40 -10.99 0.87
C GLY A 35 -23.12 -12.13 1.86
N VAL A 36 -21.97 -12.10 2.54
CA VAL A 36 -21.47 -13.24 3.33
C VAL A 36 -21.38 -12.94 4.84
N LEU A 37 -21.10 -11.69 5.22
CA LEU A 37 -20.87 -11.33 6.61
C LEU A 37 -22.16 -11.08 7.38
N ASP A 38 -22.17 -11.53 8.63
CA ASP A 38 -23.20 -11.16 9.63
C ASP A 38 -22.90 -9.76 10.17
N TYR A 39 -23.56 -8.75 9.63
CA TYR A 39 -23.36 -7.34 9.98
C TYR A 39 -23.67 -7.00 11.45
N SER A 40 -24.34 -7.87 12.18
CA SER A 40 -24.49 -7.70 13.64
C SER A 40 -23.17 -7.93 14.39
N LYS A 41 -22.19 -8.58 13.75
CA LYS A 41 -20.90 -8.98 14.35
C LYS A 41 -19.71 -8.33 13.68
N ILE A 42 -19.75 -8.18 12.34
CA ILE A 42 -18.62 -7.71 11.54
C ILE A 42 -19.10 -6.65 10.57
N VAL A 43 -18.55 -5.46 10.68
CA VAL A 43 -18.80 -4.36 9.75
C VAL A 43 -17.55 -4.14 8.89
N PRO A 44 -17.60 -4.49 7.58
CA PRO A 44 -16.48 -4.23 6.69
C PRO A 44 -16.35 -2.72 6.40
N LEU A 45 -15.11 -2.23 6.34
CA LEU A 45 -14.78 -0.87 5.95
C LEU A 45 -13.88 -0.90 4.72
N LEU A 46 -14.31 -0.25 3.64
CA LEU A 46 -13.50 -0.08 2.43
C LEU A 46 -12.72 1.24 2.50
N VAL A 47 -11.41 1.14 2.41
CA VAL A 47 -10.46 2.27 2.45
C VAL A 47 -9.67 2.32 1.16
N LEU A 48 -9.91 3.33 0.35
CA LEU A 48 -9.27 3.47 -0.96
C LEU A 48 -8.31 4.66 -0.98
N THR A 49 -7.19 4.48 -1.68
CA THR A 49 -6.27 5.60 -1.96
C THR A 49 -6.87 6.56 -2.99
N LYS A 50 -6.28 7.74 -3.14
CA LYS A 50 -6.73 8.76 -4.09
C LYS A 50 -6.69 8.28 -5.54
N MET A 51 -5.78 7.38 -5.90
CA MET A 51 -5.70 6.79 -7.23
C MET A 51 -6.92 5.91 -7.53
N ALA A 52 -7.47 5.24 -6.52
CA ALA A 52 -8.67 4.41 -6.65
C ALA A 52 -9.98 5.19 -6.39
N ASN A 53 -9.94 6.27 -5.60
CA ASN A 53 -11.06 7.15 -5.30
C ASN A 53 -10.58 8.61 -5.26
N PRO A 54 -10.92 9.45 -6.25
CA PRO A 54 -10.44 10.84 -6.34
C PRO A 54 -10.75 11.71 -5.11
N TYR A 55 -11.77 11.35 -4.34
CA TYR A 55 -12.18 12.06 -3.11
C TYR A 55 -11.43 11.61 -1.86
N SER A 56 -10.64 10.54 -1.95
CA SER A 56 -9.84 10.06 -0.82
C SER A 56 -8.71 11.04 -0.47
N PRO A 57 -8.43 11.25 0.82
CA PRO A 57 -7.25 12.01 1.26
C PRO A 57 -5.94 11.20 1.15
N LEU A 58 -6.02 9.87 0.97
CA LEU A 58 -4.85 8.98 0.99
C LEU A 58 -4.11 9.03 -0.35
N LEU A 59 -3.17 9.95 -0.49
CA LEU A 59 -2.40 10.14 -1.72
C LEU A 59 -1.07 9.37 -1.72
N SER A 60 -0.29 9.53 -0.65
CA SER A 60 1.09 9.05 -0.55
C SER A 60 1.22 7.81 0.35
N ASN A 61 2.42 7.19 0.35
CA ASN A 61 2.76 6.15 1.32
C ASN A 61 2.59 6.66 2.76
N LYS A 62 2.96 7.92 3.02
CA LYS A 62 2.79 8.51 4.35
C LYS A 62 1.33 8.59 4.76
N ASP A 63 0.44 9.02 3.87
CA ASP A 63 -0.99 9.11 4.19
C ASP A 63 -1.58 7.74 4.50
N VAL A 64 -1.17 6.70 3.75
CA VAL A 64 -1.55 5.30 4.01
C VAL A 64 -0.99 4.84 5.36
N SER A 65 0.27 5.18 5.66
CA SER A 65 0.92 4.90 6.93
C SER A 65 0.15 5.48 8.11
N ASP A 66 -0.16 6.78 8.04
CA ASP A 66 -0.90 7.51 9.08
C ASP A 66 -2.33 6.95 9.27
N ALA A 67 -2.97 6.50 8.18
CA ALA A 67 -4.29 5.85 8.25
C ALA A 67 -4.20 4.47 8.91
N VAL A 68 -3.19 3.69 8.58
CA VAL A 68 -2.95 2.38 9.21
C VAL A 68 -2.73 2.55 10.71
N ASP A 69 -1.93 3.52 11.14
CA ASP A 69 -1.68 3.77 12.56
C ASP A 69 -2.97 4.03 13.35
N LYS A 70 -3.89 4.83 12.79
CA LYS A 70 -5.21 5.08 13.41
C LYS A 70 -6.04 3.78 13.54
N TYR A 71 -5.97 2.90 12.55
CA TYR A 71 -6.67 1.61 12.62
C TYR A 71 -6.02 0.65 13.61
N LEU A 72 -4.70 0.76 13.83
CA LEU A 72 -4.02 -0.07 14.82
C LEU A 72 -4.33 0.37 16.27
N GLU A 73 -4.71 1.62 16.49
CA GLU A 73 -5.20 2.13 17.77
C GLU A 73 -6.61 1.64 18.11
N ASP A 74 -7.40 1.23 17.11
CA ASP A 74 -8.77 0.74 17.30
C ASP A 74 -8.77 -0.76 17.59
N GLU A 75 -9.05 -1.14 18.83
CA GLU A 75 -9.12 -2.53 19.26
C GLU A 75 -10.24 -3.34 18.58
N SER A 76 -11.26 -2.69 18.03
CA SER A 76 -12.33 -3.36 17.28
C SER A 76 -11.86 -3.89 15.92
N VAL A 77 -10.76 -3.37 15.38
CA VAL A 77 -10.16 -3.87 14.15
C VAL A 77 -9.50 -5.22 14.40
N LYS A 78 -10.03 -6.27 13.78
CA LYS A 78 -9.54 -7.65 13.89
C LYS A 78 -8.98 -8.22 12.60
N VAL A 79 -9.32 -7.63 11.46
CA VAL A 79 -8.89 -8.09 10.14
C VAL A 79 -8.44 -6.89 9.30
N ILE A 80 -7.27 -6.98 8.70
CA ILE A 80 -6.79 -6.04 7.69
C ILE A 80 -6.47 -6.81 6.41
N ILE A 81 -7.15 -6.48 5.33
CA ILE A 81 -6.84 -6.93 3.96
C ILE A 81 -6.08 -5.79 3.29
N PHE A 82 -4.76 -5.93 3.17
CA PHE A 82 -3.87 -4.88 2.72
C PHE A 82 -3.52 -5.06 1.24
N ASN A 83 -4.38 -4.55 0.35
CA ASN A 83 -4.22 -4.58 -1.12
C ASN A 83 -3.82 -3.19 -1.67
N VAL A 84 -2.94 -2.49 -0.96
CA VAL A 84 -2.43 -1.19 -1.41
C VAL A 84 -1.10 -1.38 -2.12
N ALA A 85 -0.99 -0.84 -3.33
CA ALA A 85 0.27 -0.73 -4.04
C ALA A 85 1.01 0.53 -3.55
N LEU A 86 2.03 0.32 -2.73
CA LEU A 86 2.89 1.37 -2.21
C LEU A 86 4.08 1.60 -3.15
N CYS A 87 4.55 2.84 -3.26
CA CYS A 87 5.82 3.12 -3.90
C CYS A 87 6.96 2.48 -3.09
N ASP A 88 7.73 1.59 -3.71
CA ASP A 88 8.85 0.89 -3.05
C ASP A 88 10.02 1.81 -2.72
N PHE A 89 10.05 3.01 -3.31
CA PHE A 89 11.15 3.94 -3.16
C PHE A 89 10.68 5.35 -2.79
N GLU A 90 11.50 6.00 -1.99
CA GLU A 90 11.50 7.44 -1.77
C GLU A 90 12.66 8.08 -2.53
N THR A 91 12.60 9.40 -2.74
CA THR A 91 13.62 10.09 -3.53
C THR A 91 14.25 11.25 -2.78
N THR A 92 15.53 11.48 -3.09
CA THR A 92 16.20 12.73 -2.75
C THR A 92 16.82 13.37 -4.00
N TYR A 93 16.91 14.67 -3.99
CA TYR A 93 17.61 15.45 -5.01
C TYR A 93 18.60 16.37 -4.35
N LYS A 94 19.89 16.18 -4.61
CA LYS A 94 21.00 16.93 -4.00
C LYS A 94 20.94 16.96 -2.47
N GLY A 95 20.60 15.83 -1.85
CA GLY A 95 20.46 15.72 -0.40
C GLY A 95 19.21 16.38 0.19
N VAL A 96 18.34 16.97 -0.62
CA VAL A 96 17.05 17.52 -0.18
C VAL A 96 15.98 16.46 -0.32
N GLU A 97 15.27 16.21 0.77
CA GLU A 97 14.15 15.26 0.80
C GLU A 97 13.04 15.68 -0.17
N SER A 98 12.37 14.66 -0.68
CA SER A 98 11.21 14.82 -1.55
C SER A 98 10.00 15.34 -0.78
N GLY A 99 9.08 15.98 -1.48
CA GLY A 99 7.84 16.45 -0.90
C GLY A 99 7.22 17.58 -1.71
N PHE A 100 5.98 17.91 -1.39
CA PHE A 100 5.27 19.03 -2.03
C PHE A 100 5.88 20.41 -1.72
N HIS A 101 6.58 20.53 -0.59
CA HIS A 101 7.25 21.77 -0.15
C HIS A 101 8.56 22.05 -0.87
N ALA A 102 9.11 21.06 -1.56
CA ALA A 102 10.42 21.22 -2.19
C ALA A 102 10.32 21.97 -3.52
N GLU A 103 11.36 22.75 -3.85
CA GLU A 103 11.41 23.58 -5.05
C GLU A 103 11.14 22.80 -6.33
N ARG A 104 10.44 23.43 -7.26
CA ARG A 104 10.18 22.87 -8.59
C ARG A 104 11.49 22.61 -9.35
N LEU A 105 11.62 21.45 -9.95
CA LEU A 105 12.70 21.14 -10.88
C LEU A 105 12.47 21.89 -12.19
N LYS A 106 13.47 22.68 -12.61
CA LYS A 106 13.40 23.50 -13.84
C LYS A 106 13.98 22.71 -15.01
N THR A 107 13.19 22.47 -16.03
CA THR A 107 13.63 21.78 -17.26
C THR A 107 14.76 22.47 -18.00
N ALA A 108 14.83 23.79 -17.90
CA ALA A 108 15.92 24.60 -18.48
C ALA A 108 17.32 24.23 -17.92
N LYS A 109 17.42 23.52 -16.82
CA LYS A 109 18.68 23.01 -16.23
C LYS A 109 19.13 21.67 -16.84
N GLY A 110 18.42 21.15 -17.82
CA GLY A 110 18.70 19.87 -18.47
C GLY A 110 18.30 18.66 -17.60
N SER A 111 19.03 17.55 -17.76
CA SER A 111 18.74 16.29 -17.05
C SER A 111 18.97 16.41 -15.54
N VAL A 112 18.12 15.70 -14.78
CA VAL A 112 18.17 15.65 -13.32
C VAL A 112 18.38 14.20 -12.89
N ARG A 113 19.28 13.98 -11.93
CA ARG A 113 19.49 12.69 -11.29
C ARG A 113 18.85 12.71 -9.91
N LEU A 114 18.02 11.71 -9.63
CA LEU A 114 17.40 11.45 -8.33
C LEU A 114 18.08 10.25 -7.66
N THR A 115 18.24 10.30 -6.36
CA THR A 115 18.65 9.15 -5.58
C THR A 115 17.38 8.47 -5.06
N LEU A 116 17.27 7.16 -5.26
CA LEU A 116 16.18 6.33 -4.77
C LEU A 116 16.65 5.58 -3.51
N ALA A 117 15.87 5.66 -2.44
CA ALA A 117 16.07 4.88 -1.23
C ALA A 117 14.82 4.01 -0.98
N PRO A 118 14.97 2.77 -0.47
CA PRO A 118 13.82 1.93 -0.16
C PRO A 118 12.86 2.60 0.84
N SER A 119 11.56 2.54 0.55
CA SER A 119 10.51 2.99 1.48
C SER A 119 10.29 1.99 2.61
N GLU A 120 9.73 2.46 3.72
CA GLU A 120 9.30 1.59 4.82
C GLU A 120 8.22 0.60 4.36
N LYS A 121 8.32 -0.64 4.82
CA LYS A 121 7.30 -1.69 4.57
C LYS A 121 6.20 -1.61 5.64
N ILE A 122 5.13 -0.86 5.36
CA ILE A 122 4.00 -0.64 6.30
C ILE A 122 3.41 -1.97 6.80
N ILE A 123 3.30 -2.97 5.93
CA ILE A 123 2.72 -4.27 6.28
C ILE A 123 3.45 -4.97 7.43
N THR A 124 4.78 -4.82 7.53
CA THR A 124 5.56 -5.40 8.62
C THR A 124 5.29 -4.71 9.96
N ARG A 125 4.97 -3.41 9.92
CA ARG A 125 4.62 -2.64 11.12
C ARG A 125 3.27 -3.05 11.69
N ILE A 126 2.28 -3.36 10.85
CA ILE A 126 0.98 -3.87 11.29
C ILE A 126 1.17 -5.06 12.23
N ARG A 127 1.95 -6.05 11.82
CA ARG A 127 2.21 -7.25 12.61
C ARG A 127 2.96 -6.97 13.91
N LYS A 128 3.92 -6.04 13.89
CA LYS A 128 4.70 -5.68 15.10
C LYS A 128 3.84 -5.00 16.16
N VAL A 129 2.92 -4.13 15.76
CA VAL A 129 2.10 -3.33 16.67
C VAL A 129 0.89 -4.14 17.15
N ARG A 130 0.25 -4.88 16.25
CA ARG A 130 -0.96 -5.65 16.55
C ARG A 130 -0.81 -7.10 16.04
N PRO A 131 -0.13 -7.95 16.82
CA PRO A 131 0.06 -9.37 16.46
C PRO A 131 -1.24 -10.18 16.44
N ASP A 132 -2.32 -9.67 17.04
CA ASP A 132 -3.65 -10.26 17.09
C ASP A 132 -4.46 -10.06 15.80
N ILE A 133 -4.13 -9.09 14.96
CA ILE A 133 -4.86 -8.82 13.71
C ILE A 133 -4.64 -9.94 12.70
N PHE A 134 -5.75 -10.43 12.12
CA PHE A 134 -5.68 -11.30 10.95
C PHE A 134 -5.32 -10.48 9.72
N LEU A 135 -4.08 -10.67 9.22
CA LEU A 135 -3.50 -9.86 8.17
C LEU A 135 -3.45 -10.64 6.85
N VAL A 136 -4.05 -10.05 5.81
CA VAL A 136 -4.02 -10.56 4.45
C VAL A 136 -3.18 -9.64 3.58
N GLY A 137 -2.14 -10.20 2.95
CA GLY A 137 -1.24 -9.50 2.05
C GLY A 137 -1.42 -9.93 0.59
N PHE A 138 -0.85 -9.13 -0.31
CA PHE A 138 -0.81 -9.41 -1.75
C PHE A 138 0.62 -9.27 -2.24
N LYS A 139 1.07 -10.27 -3.00
CA LYS A 139 2.36 -10.27 -3.69
C LYS A 139 2.13 -10.26 -5.18
N THR A 140 2.46 -9.17 -5.81
CA THR A 140 2.40 -9.04 -7.28
C THR A 140 3.78 -9.21 -7.87
N THR A 141 3.88 -10.03 -8.91
CA THR A 141 5.10 -10.27 -9.69
C THR A 141 4.90 -9.84 -11.14
N THR A 142 5.95 -9.89 -11.93
CA THR A 142 5.91 -9.61 -13.37
C THR A 142 6.81 -10.60 -14.10
N ASN A 143 6.24 -11.40 -15.01
CA ASN A 143 6.92 -12.49 -15.73
C ASN A 143 7.58 -13.52 -14.81
N ALA A 144 7.05 -13.76 -13.62
CA ALA A 144 7.56 -14.76 -12.70
C ALA A 144 6.90 -16.11 -12.95
N THR A 145 7.69 -17.18 -12.82
CA THR A 145 7.18 -18.54 -12.80
C THR A 145 6.32 -18.78 -11.55
N VAL A 146 5.49 -19.82 -11.56
CA VAL A 146 4.67 -20.21 -10.40
C VAL A 146 5.54 -20.46 -9.17
N ASP A 147 6.69 -21.10 -9.34
CA ASP A 147 7.62 -21.39 -8.24
C ASP A 147 8.21 -20.10 -7.64
N GLU A 148 8.64 -19.16 -8.49
CA GLU A 148 9.13 -17.85 -8.05
C GLU A 148 8.02 -17.03 -7.33
N GLN A 149 6.78 -17.07 -7.84
CA GLN A 149 5.64 -16.44 -7.19
C GLN A 149 5.40 -17.05 -5.80
N PHE A 150 5.49 -18.39 -5.70
CA PHE A 150 5.32 -19.11 -4.44
C PHE A 150 6.42 -18.75 -3.43
N GLU A 151 7.68 -18.75 -3.84
CA GLU A 151 8.81 -18.37 -2.98
C GLU A 151 8.64 -16.94 -2.43
N LEU A 152 8.37 -15.97 -3.32
CA LEU A 152 8.18 -14.57 -2.94
C LEU A 152 6.95 -14.33 -2.06
N ALA A 153 5.90 -15.14 -2.21
CA ALA A 153 4.72 -15.08 -1.35
C ALA A 153 4.99 -15.75 -0.01
N SER A 154 5.77 -16.83 0.01
CA SER A 154 6.14 -17.56 1.22
C SER A 154 6.93 -16.71 2.20
N ASP A 155 7.79 -15.82 1.69
CA ASP A 155 8.51 -14.84 2.52
C ASP A 155 7.57 -13.91 3.30
N MET A 156 6.33 -13.72 2.81
CA MET A 156 5.32 -12.92 3.48
C MET A 156 4.42 -13.75 4.41
N LEU A 157 4.49 -15.08 4.33
CA LEU A 157 3.73 -16.02 5.19
C LEU A 157 4.46 -16.40 6.48
N ASP A 158 5.70 -15.94 6.68
CA ASP A 158 6.41 -16.14 7.95
C ASP A 158 5.45 -15.78 9.10
N PRO A 159 5.39 -16.59 10.21
CA PRO A 159 4.47 -16.36 11.33
C PRO A 159 4.51 -14.95 11.92
N HIS A 160 5.53 -14.17 11.56
CA HIS A 160 5.69 -12.77 11.96
C HIS A 160 5.11 -11.75 10.96
N PHE A 161 4.47 -12.19 9.84
CA PHE A 161 3.92 -11.27 8.82
C PHE A 161 2.43 -11.52 8.56
N CYS A 162 2.08 -12.07 7.39
CA CYS A 162 0.69 -12.28 6.98
C CYS A 162 0.15 -13.65 7.40
N ASN A 163 -1.15 -13.72 7.66
CA ASN A 163 -1.87 -14.97 7.85
C ASN A 163 -2.22 -15.63 6.51
N ILE A 164 -2.50 -14.80 5.49
CA ILE A 164 -2.76 -15.23 4.11
C ILE A 164 -2.03 -14.27 3.17
N VAL A 165 -1.48 -14.82 2.09
CA VAL A 165 -0.92 -14.05 0.97
C VAL A 165 -1.53 -14.52 -0.34
N PHE A 166 -2.05 -13.59 -1.11
CA PHE A 166 -2.44 -13.83 -2.51
C PHE A 166 -1.29 -13.44 -3.43
N ALA A 167 -0.75 -14.42 -4.15
CA ALA A 167 0.24 -14.19 -5.20
C ALA A 167 -0.45 -14.07 -6.55
N ASN A 168 -0.04 -13.10 -7.36
CA ASN A 168 -0.50 -12.92 -8.73
C ASN A 168 0.61 -12.36 -9.60
N ASP A 169 0.56 -12.67 -10.90
CA ASP A 169 1.43 -12.08 -11.90
C ASP A 169 0.66 -11.07 -12.75
N THR A 170 1.35 -10.07 -13.28
CA THR A 170 0.73 -8.98 -14.07
C THR A 170 0.81 -9.22 -15.57
N VAL A 171 1.38 -10.35 -16.02
CA VAL A 171 1.51 -10.73 -17.44
C VAL A 171 0.82 -12.04 -17.71
#